data_c476fb40b29a9b688404c7da1c7d80dd
#
_entry.id   c476fb40b29a9b688404c7da1c7d80dd
#
_cell.length_a   1.000
_cell.length_b   1.000
_cell.length_c   1.000
_cell.angle_alpha   90.00
_cell.angle_beta   90.00
_cell.angle_gamma   90.00
#
_symmetry.space_group_name_H-M   'P 1'
#
loop_
_entity.id
_entity.type
_entity.pdbx_description
1 polymer ?
#
loop_
_entity_poly.entity_id
_entity_poly.type
_entity_poly.pdbx_seq_one_letter_code
_entity_poly.pdbx_strand_id
1 'polypeptide(L)'
;MLLVYGILKFFGGSFGHMVLYPVTLLVTFLHEFGHALGALLTGGTVEGLQVNADGSGYTKTRGGMQAVVLMGGYLGSAILGNLLFRIGVRHRQLTHHTLLVLAGLMALAGLVWFESFQSTALLWGFAFLLGYIALRTAWDQDVLMFLGLASVLYVIQDFDVGPQSDLLMYERVVGIFPSQIWMYIWLGLAALLFFWNVKDIFKR
;
A
#
# COMPACT_ATOMS: atom_id res chain seq x y z
N MET A 1 -19.03 1.80 0.31
CA MET A 1 -17.60 2.09 0.15
C MET A 1 -17.13 2.13 -1.30
N LEU A 2 -17.33 1.06 -2.10
CA LEU A 2 -16.92 1.03 -3.53
C LEU A 2 -17.52 2.18 -4.37
N LEU A 3 -18.82 2.43 -4.24
CA LEU A 3 -19.50 3.55 -4.92
C LEU A 3 -18.93 4.91 -4.50
N VAL A 4 -18.70 5.11 -3.21
CA VAL A 4 -18.11 6.36 -2.69
C VAL A 4 -16.71 6.58 -3.24
N TYR A 5 -15.85 5.54 -3.22
CA TYR A 5 -14.52 5.62 -3.80
C TYR A 5 -14.58 5.94 -5.30
N GLY A 6 -15.43 5.23 -6.06
CA GLY A 6 -15.59 5.46 -7.50
C GLY A 6 -16.10 6.87 -7.82
N ILE A 7 -17.10 7.37 -7.08
CA ILE A 7 -17.62 8.73 -7.27
C ILE A 7 -16.52 9.77 -6.99
N LEU A 8 -15.79 9.64 -5.88
CA LEU A 8 -14.70 10.55 -5.54
C LEU A 8 -13.57 10.51 -6.58
N LYS A 9 -13.19 9.33 -7.06
CA LYS A 9 -12.08 9.15 -8.01
C LYS A 9 -12.41 9.68 -9.40
N PHE A 10 -13.61 9.37 -9.93
CA PHE A 10 -13.95 9.65 -11.34
C PHE A 10 -14.77 10.93 -11.53
N PHE A 11 -15.53 11.34 -10.54
CA PHE A 11 -16.42 12.50 -10.64
C PHE A 11 -16.13 13.61 -9.62
N GLY A 12 -15.27 13.34 -8.64
CA GLY A 12 -14.98 14.26 -7.54
C GLY A 12 -14.06 15.42 -7.89
N GLY A 13 -13.39 15.40 -9.05
CA GLY A 13 -12.44 16.46 -9.45
C GLY A 13 -11.41 16.73 -8.34
N SER A 14 -11.06 18.01 -8.12
CA SER A 14 -10.09 18.41 -7.09
C SER A 14 -10.52 18.06 -5.66
N PHE A 15 -11.81 18.10 -5.37
CA PHE A 15 -12.34 17.69 -4.07
C PHE A 15 -12.16 16.19 -3.85
N GLY A 16 -12.47 15.37 -4.85
CA GLY A 16 -12.26 13.93 -4.78
C GLY A 16 -10.80 13.56 -4.57
N HIS A 17 -9.87 14.22 -5.27
CA HIS A 17 -8.43 14.05 -5.05
C HIS A 17 -8.02 14.41 -3.62
N MET A 18 -8.52 15.50 -3.07
CA MET A 18 -8.22 15.93 -1.70
C MET A 18 -8.71 14.89 -0.68
N VAL A 19 -9.94 14.36 -0.84
CA VAL A 19 -10.51 13.35 0.06
C VAL A 19 -9.76 12.01 -0.04
N LEU A 20 -9.31 11.63 -1.24
CA LEU A 20 -8.57 10.40 -1.47
C LEU A 20 -7.05 10.53 -1.22
N TYR A 21 -6.56 11.73 -0.97
CA TYR A 21 -5.13 11.98 -0.74
C TYR A 21 -4.53 11.12 0.40
N PRO A 22 -5.19 10.95 1.57
CA PRO A 22 -4.69 10.03 2.59
C PRO A 22 -4.56 8.58 2.09
N VAL A 23 -5.45 8.15 1.19
CA VAL A 23 -5.36 6.81 0.57
C VAL A 23 -4.13 6.73 -0.34
N THR A 24 -3.91 7.74 -1.17
CA THR A 24 -2.72 7.81 -2.04
C THR A 24 -1.44 7.68 -1.22
N LEU A 25 -1.28 8.47 -0.15
CA LEU A 25 -0.11 8.40 0.73
C LEU A 25 0.05 7.01 1.39
N LEU A 26 -1.06 6.41 1.85
CA LEU A 26 -1.00 5.07 2.42
C LEU A 26 -0.57 4.03 1.39
N VAL A 27 -1.12 4.07 0.19
CA VAL A 27 -0.77 3.11 -0.87
C VAL A 27 0.68 3.25 -1.26
N THR A 28 1.16 4.49 -1.44
CA THR A 28 2.58 4.75 -1.68
C THR A 28 3.44 4.19 -0.55
N PHE A 29 3.07 4.45 0.71
CA PHE A 29 3.79 3.85 1.84
C PHE A 29 3.78 2.32 1.80
N LEU A 30 2.62 1.68 1.55
CA LEU A 30 2.53 0.23 1.49
C LEU A 30 3.35 -0.35 0.32
N HIS A 31 3.43 0.36 -0.79
CA HIS A 31 4.26 0.00 -1.95
C HIS A 31 5.75 0.05 -1.59
N GLU A 32 6.21 1.18 -1.07
CA GLU A 32 7.61 1.35 -0.67
C GLU A 32 8.00 0.41 0.48
N PHE A 33 7.11 0.23 1.44
CA PHE A 33 7.29 -0.74 2.52
C PHE A 33 7.34 -2.18 2.01
N GLY A 34 6.62 -2.49 0.93
CA GLY A 34 6.68 -3.78 0.23
C GLY A 34 8.08 -4.05 -0.35
N HIS A 35 8.72 -3.07 -0.99
CA HIS A 35 10.12 -3.17 -1.43
C HIS A 35 11.07 -3.38 -0.25
N ALA A 36 10.88 -2.61 0.83
CA ALA A 36 11.67 -2.73 2.05
C ALA A 36 11.56 -4.16 2.63
N LEU A 37 10.35 -4.70 2.75
CA LEU A 37 10.13 -6.07 3.21
C LEU A 37 10.78 -7.09 2.28
N GLY A 38 10.64 -6.94 0.96
CA GLY A 38 11.26 -7.81 -0.02
C GLY A 38 12.79 -7.88 0.13
N ALA A 39 13.43 -6.73 0.38
CA ALA A 39 14.86 -6.65 0.65
C ALA A 39 15.23 -7.38 1.96
N LEU A 40 14.56 -7.01 3.06
CA LEU A 40 14.85 -7.59 4.39
C LEU A 40 14.63 -9.10 4.44
N LEU A 41 13.55 -9.60 3.87
CA LEU A 41 13.22 -11.03 3.84
C LEU A 41 14.19 -11.87 3.01
N THR A 42 14.93 -11.24 2.10
CA THR A 42 15.91 -11.91 1.24
C THR A 42 17.37 -11.59 1.61
N GLY A 43 17.60 -11.05 2.82
CA GLY A 43 18.93 -10.79 3.36
C GLY A 43 19.59 -9.50 2.88
N GLY A 44 18.82 -8.60 2.31
CA GLY A 44 19.25 -7.23 1.99
C GLY A 44 19.04 -6.26 3.15
N THR A 45 19.37 -5.00 2.90
CA THR A 45 19.19 -3.87 3.82
C THR A 45 18.41 -2.75 3.16
N VAL A 46 17.73 -1.93 3.96
CA VAL A 46 17.04 -0.72 3.52
C VAL A 46 17.83 0.48 3.97
N GLU A 47 18.26 1.31 3.02
CA GLU A 47 19.08 2.51 3.26
C GLU A 47 18.22 3.77 3.40
N GLY A 48 17.02 3.78 2.80
CA GLY A 48 16.08 4.91 2.89
C GLY A 48 14.71 4.56 2.33
N LEU A 49 13.67 5.21 2.85
CA LEU A 49 12.29 5.15 2.35
C LEU A 49 11.71 6.54 2.29
N GLN A 50 11.20 6.94 1.14
CA GLN A 50 10.61 8.24 0.92
C GLN A 50 9.17 8.13 0.39
N VAL A 51 8.29 8.93 0.97
CA VAL A 51 6.95 9.23 0.47
C VAL A 51 6.87 10.73 0.25
N ASN A 52 6.54 11.14 -0.97
CA ASN A 52 6.45 12.54 -1.36
C ASN A 52 5.02 13.07 -1.23
N ALA A 53 4.90 14.40 -1.10
CA ALA A 53 3.60 15.06 -1.01
C ALA A 53 2.76 14.97 -2.31
N ASP A 54 3.38 14.69 -3.45
CA ASP A 54 2.67 14.45 -4.71
C ASP A 54 2.12 13.03 -4.85
N GLY A 55 2.37 12.17 -3.86
CA GLY A 55 1.96 10.76 -3.85
C GLY A 55 2.96 9.80 -4.48
N SER A 56 4.10 10.28 -4.98
CA SER A 56 5.20 9.41 -5.42
C SER A 56 6.04 8.93 -4.22
N GLY A 57 6.86 7.90 -4.44
CA GLY A 57 7.78 7.40 -3.43
C GLY A 57 8.96 6.68 -4.05
N TYR A 58 9.92 6.31 -3.22
CA TYR A 58 10.98 5.37 -3.56
C TYR A 58 11.60 4.73 -2.32
N THR A 59 12.15 3.54 -2.50
CA THR A 59 12.88 2.81 -1.46
C THR A 59 14.28 2.46 -1.96
N LYS A 60 15.29 2.89 -1.22
CA LYS A 60 16.69 2.54 -1.46
C LYS A 60 17.03 1.25 -0.73
N THR A 61 17.38 0.21 -1.48
CA THR A 61 17.77 -1.09 -0.94
C THR A 61 19.16 -1.49 -1.41
N ARG A 62 19.86 -2.28 -0.59
CA ARG A 62 21.15 -2.86 -0.94
C ARG A 62 21.13 -4.36 -0.69
N GLY A 63 21.49 -5.14 -1.71
CA GLY A 63 21.46 -6.61 -1.64
C GLY A 63 20.03 -7.16 -1.61
N GLY A 64 19.90 -8.39 -1.16
CA GLY A 64 18.65 -9.14 -1.26
C GLY A 64 18.41 -9.69 -2.68
N MET A 65 17.30 -10.40 -2.85
CA MET A 65 16.88 -10.94 -4.15
C MET A 65 16.08 -9.89 -4.91
N GLN A 66 16.68 -9.25 -5.91
CA GLN A 66 16.10 -8.11 -6.63
C GLN A 66 14.68 -8.41 -7.19
N ALA A 67 14.45 -9.63 -7.70
CA ALA A 67 13.12 -10.02 -8.16
C ALA A 67 12.05 -9.94 -7.03
N VAL A 68 12.39 -10.37 -5.82
CA VAL A 68 11.49 -10.30 -4.66
C VAL A 68 11.30 -8.86 -4.20
N VAL A 69 12.36 -8.05 -4.22
CA VAL A 69 12.29 -6.62 -3.89
C VAL A 69 11.32 -5.91 -4.83
N LEU A 70 11.49 -6.04 -6.14
CA LEU A 70 10.66 -5.38 -7.15
C LEU A 70 9.20 -5.85 -7.10
N MET A 71 8.98 -7.16 -6.94
CA MET A 71 7.62 -7.72 -6.78
C MET A 71 6.94 -7.20 -5.49
N GLY A 72 7.74 -6.87 -4.47
CA GLY A 72 7.28 -6.40 -3.17
C GLY A 72 6.42 -5.13 -3.24
N GLY A 73 6.70 -4.20 -4.14
CA GLY A 73 5.92 -2.98 -4.32
C GLY A 73 4.45 -3.29 -4.62
N TYR A 74 4.14 -3.75 -5.82
CA TYR A 74 2.76 -3.99 -6.25
C TYR A 74 2.07 -5.15 -5.53
N LEU A 75 2.70 -6.32 -5.48
CA LEU A 75 2.10 -7.47 -4.80
C LEU A 75 2.08 -7.31 -3.29
N GLY A 76 3.12 -6.72 -2.70
CA GLY A 76 3.16 -6.43 -1.27
C GLY A 76 2.04 -5.49 -0.86
N SER A 77 1.85 -4.37 -1.55
CA SER A 77 0.76 -3.43 -1.27
C SER A 77 -0.62 -4.05 -1.52
N ALA A 78 -0.79 -4.89 -2.56
CA ALA A 78 -2.03 -5.63 -2.80
C ALA A 78 -2.34 -6.62 -1.66
N ILE A 79 -1.35 -7.37 -1.19
CA ILE A 79 -1.50 -8.31 -0.07
C ILE A 79 -1.82 -7.56 1.22
N LEU A 80 -1.07 -6.50 1.54
CA LEU A 80 -1.29 -5.70 2.74
C LEU A 80 -2.66 -5.02 2.72
N GLY A 81 -3.06 -4.40 1.60
CA GLY A 81 -4.39 -3.80 1.45
C GLY A 81 -5.52 -4.82 1.64
N ASN A 82 -5.40 -6.01 1.04
CA ASN A 82 -6.36 -7.10 1.24
C ASN A 82 -6.40 -7.58 2.70
N LEU A 83 -5.25 -7.66 3.38
CA LEU A 83 -5.17 -8.03 4.79
C LEU A 83 -5.89 -7.01 5.68
N LEU A 84 -5.62 -5.71 5.48
CA LEU A 84 -6.30 -4.62 6.20
C LEU A 84 -7.82 -4.70 6.02
N PHE A 85 -8.28 -4.87 4.78
CA PHE A 85 -9.70 -5.01 4.47
C PHE A 85 -10.32 -6.22 5.15
N ARG A 86 -9.67 -7.39 5.07
CA ARG A 86 -10.12 -8.63 5.69
C ARG A 86 -10.24 -8.52 7.21
N ILE A 87 -9.25 -7.89 7.86
CA ILE A 87 -9.29 -7.67 9.31
C ILE A 87 -10.48 -6.76 9.65
N GLY A 88 -10.66 -5.66 8.94
CA GLY A 88 -11.79 -4.75 9.15
C GLY A 88 -13.15 -5.44 9.03
N VAL A 89 -13.30 -6.33 8.04
CA VAL A 89 -14.57 -7.05 7.80
C VAL A 89 -14.81 -8.17 8.81
N ARG A 90 -13.78 -8.96 9.17
CA ARG A 90 -13.95 -10.23 9.91
C ARG A 90 -13.56 -10.18 11.37
N HIS A 91 -12.65 -9.28 11.72
CA HIS A 91 -12.00 -9.27 13.03
C HIS A 91 -12.11 -7.91 13.70
N ARG A 92 -13.35 -7.46 13.97
CA ARG A 92 -13.61 -6.15 14.57
C ARG A 92 -12.76 -5.88 15.82
N GLN A 93 -12.53 -6.89 16.64
CA GLN A 93 -11.70 -6.80 17.85
C GLN A 93 -10.22 -6.48 17.55
N LEU A 94 -9.75 -6.70 16.31
CA LEU A 94 -8.37 -6.43 15.90
C LEU A 94 -8.20 -5.09 15.19
N THR A 95 -9.28 -4.40 14.81
CA THR A 95 -9.20 -3.17 14.00
C THR A 95 -8.38 -2.09 14.68
N HIS A 96 -8.68 -1.83 15.94
CA HIS A 96 -7.95 -0.91 16.79
C HIS A 96 -6.43 -1.21 16.82
N HIS A 97 -6.06 -2.45 17.13
CA HIS A 97 -4.66 -2.88 17.19
C HIS A 97 -3.98 -2.79 15.82
N THR A 98 -4.71 -3.14 14.75
CA THR A 98 -4.17 -3.07 13.38
C THR A 98 -3.86 -1.64 12.97
N LEU A 99 -4.74 -0.68 13.28
CA LEU A 99 -4.46 0.74 13.04
C LEU A 99 -3.26 1.24 13.84
N LEU A 100 -3.11 0.82 15.10
CA LEU A 100 -1.96 1.18 15.93
C LEU A 100 -0.65 0.55 15.39
N VAL A 101 -0.70 -0.70 14.93
CA VAL A 101 0.47 -1.35 14.30
C VAL A 101 0.84 -0.61 13.02
N LEU A 102 -0.13 -0.27 12.17
CA LEU A 102 0.13 0.48 10.93
C LEU A 102 0.73 1.86 11.23
N ALA A 103 0.17 2.59 12.20
CA ALA A 103 0.72 3.86 12.68
C ALA A 103 2.16 3.71 13.19
N GLY A 104 2.41 2.67 13.99
CA GLY A 104 3.75 2.36 14.50
C GLY A 104 4.75 2.04 13.38
N LEU A 105 4.35 1.25 12.39
CA LEU A 105 5.20 0.94 11.23
C LEU A 105 5.54 2.20 10.41
N MET A 106 4.57 3.09 10.18
CA MET A 106 4.82 4.36 9.47
C MET A 106 5.77 5.27 10.27
N ALA A 107 5.55 5.39 11.58
CA ALA A 107 6.42 6.19 12.44
C ALA A 107 7.83 5.64 12.50
N LEU A 108 7.99 4.32 12.63
CA LEU A 108 9.29 3.64 12.63
C LEU A 108 10.00 3.76 11.29
N ALA A 109 9.30 3.58 10.18
CA ALA A 109 9.87 3.72 8.85
C ALA A 109 10.44 5.13 8.63
N GLY A 110 9.71 6.17 9.00
CA GLY A 110 10.18 7.56 8.90
C GLY A 110 11.37 7.88 9.82
N LEU A 111 11.59 7.11 10.88
CA LEU A 111 12.72 7.27 11.79
C LEU A 111 13.94 6.43 11.35
N VAL A 112 13.72 5.13 11.09
CA VAL A 112 14.80 4.16 10.83
C VAL A 112 15.33 4.30 9.41
N TRP A 113 14.46 4.59 8.44
CA TRP A 113 14.80 4.75 7.03
C TRP A 113 14.63 6.21 6.58
N PHE A 114 15.15 7.11 7.41
CA PHE A 114 15.09 8.55 7.17
C PHE A 114 15.72 8.93 5.84
N GLU A 115 14.97 9.61 4.99
CA GLU A 115 15.47 10.11 3.70
C GLU A 115 15.30 11.64 3.60
N SER A 116 14.18 12.18 4.10
CA SER A 116 13.94 13.62 4.15
C SER A 116 12.99 14.02 5.28
N PHE A 117 13.13 15.27 5.76
CA PHE A 117 12.21 15.82 6.76
C PHE A 117 10.75 15.85 6.27
N GLN A 118 10.52 16.13 4.99
CA GLN A 118 9.18 16.15 4.41
C GLN A 118 8.52 14.77 4.47
N SER A 119 9.22 13.72 4.05
CA SER A 119 8.71 12.35 4.10
C SER A 119 8.42 11.92 5.55
N THR A 120 9.36 12.19 6.46
CA THR A 120 9.17 11.87 7.88
C THR A 120 7.98 12.59 8.47
N ALA A 121 7.81 13.88 8.19
CA ALA A 121 6.66 14.66 8.67
C ALA A 121 5.34 14.13 8.13
N LEU A 122 5.28 13.72 6.84
CA LEU A 122 4.10 13.09 6.25
C LEU A 122 3.78 11.76 6.94
N LEU A 123 4.77 10.89 7.08
CA LEU A 123 4.58 9.58 7.72
C LEU A 123 4.15 9.71 9.18
N TRP A 124 4.75 10.63 9.93
CA TRP A 124 4.39 10.87 11.33
C TRP A 124 3.03 11.54 11.48
N GLY A 125 2.69 12.51 10.60
CA GLY A 125 1.37 13.11 10.57
C GLY A 125 0.27 12.08 10.31
N PHE A 126 0.51 11.18 9.36
CA PHE A 126 -0.42 10.09 9.06
C PHE A 126 -0.49 9.05 10.19
N ALA A 127 0.66 8.68 10.77
CA ALA A 127 0.71 7.80 11.94
C ALA A 127 -0.05 8.38 13.14
N PHE A 128 0.10 9.68 13.40
CA PHE A 128 -0.66 10.38 14.42
C PHE A 128 -2.17 10.34 14.15
N LEU A 129 -2.59 10.60 12.91
CA LEU A 129 -4.00 10.53 12.51
C LEU A 129 -4.60 9.13 12.73
N LEU A 130 -3.91 8.08 12.29
CA LEU A 130 -4.36 6.69 12.49
C LEU A 130 -4.39 6.32 13.98
N GLY A 131 -3.39 6.73 14.74
CA GLY A 131 -3.35 6.53 16.19
C GLY A 131 -4.49 7.26 16.90
N TYR A 132 -4.77 8.50 16.51
CA TYR A 132 -5.91 9.26 17.04
C TYR A 132 -7.23 8.57 16.73
N ILE A 133 -7.44 8.13 15.50
CA ILE A 133 -8.65 7.39 15.10
C ILE A 133 -8.80 6.13 15.95
N ALA A 134 -7.74 5.35 16.06
CA ALA A 134 -7.76 4.13 16.86
C ALA A 134 -8.08 4.38 18.33
N LEU A 135 -7.49 5.39 18.96
CA LEU A 135 -7.56 5.60 20.40
C LEU A 135 -8.76 6.47 20.85
N ARG A 136 -9.29 7.31 19.96
CA ARG A 136 -10.24 8.37 20.34
C ARG A 136 -11.57 8.35 19.58
N THR A 137 -11.74 7.45 18.60
CA THR A 137 -12.98 7.40 17.82
C THR A 137 -13.54 5.98 17.79
N ALA A 138 -14.79 5.85 17.36
CA ALA A 138 -15.45 4.56 17.10
C ALA A 138 -15.36 4.15 15.61
N TRP A 139 -14.55 4.85 14.80
CA TRP A 139 -14.48 4.69 13.34
C TRP A 139 -13.31 3.78 12.90
N ASP A 140 -12.60 3.18 13.84
CA ASP A 140 -11.45 2.33 13.58
C ASP A 140 -11.75 1.22 12.55
N GLN A 141 -12.91 0.57 12.66
CA GLN A 141 -13.32 -0.46 11.71
C GLN A 141 -13.60 0.11 10.32
N ASP A 142 -14.39 1.18 10.23
CA ASP A 142 -14.78 1.78 8.96
C ASP A 142 -13.57 2.34 8.20
N VAL A 143 -12.68 3.00 8.94
CA VAL A 143 -11.43 3.54 8.39
C VAL A 143 -10.53 2.41 7.91
N LEU A 144 -10.32 1.35 8.68
CA LEU A 144 -9.50 0.22 8.28
C LEU A 144 -10.04 -0.48 7.03
N MET A 145 -11.36 -0.71 6.98
CA MET A 145 -12.03 -1.29 5.81
C MET A 145 -11.90 -0.40 4.58
N PHE A 146 -12.09 0.92 4.75
CA PHE A 146 -12.00 1.88 3.65
C PHE A 146 -10.56 1.94 3.11
N LEU A 147 -9.58 2.10 3.99
CA LEU A 147 -8.17 2.15 3.61
C LEU A 147 -7.71 0.86 2.91
N GLY A 148 -8.07 -0.30 3.46
CA GLY A 148 -7.73 -1.60 2.87
C GLY A 148 -8.36 -1.79 1.48
N LEU A 149 -9.65 -1.50 1.34
CA LEU A 149 -10.35 -1.60 0.06
C LEU A 149 -9.80 -0.62 -0.98
N ALA A 150 -9.64 0.63 -0.58
CA ALA A 150 -9.13 1.68 -1.45
C ALA A 150 -7.68 1.40 -1.89
N SER A 151 -6.84 0.84 -1.02
CA SER A 151 -5.47 0.42 -1.37
C SER A 151 -5.47 -0.63 -2.48
N VAL A 152 -6.31 -1.66 -2.38
CA VAL A 152 -6.39 -2.68 -3.43
C VAL A 152 -6.87 -2.08 -4.76
N LEU A 153 -7.90 -1.23 -4.71
CA LEU A 153 -8.42 -0.59 -5.93
C LEU A 153 -7.41 0.37 -6.55
N TYR A 154 -6.68 1.11 -5.73
CA TYR A 154 -5.65 2.03 -6.20
C TYR A 154 -4.52 1.25 -6.88
N VAL A 155 -3.99 0.20 -6.26
CA VAL A 155 -2.95 -0.65 -6.86
C VAL A 155 -3.38 -1.21 -8.21
N ILE A 156 -4.63 -1.68 -8.34
CA ILE A 156 -5.16 -2.20 -9.62
C ILE A 156 -5.16 -1.12 -10.72
N GLN A 157 -5.35 0.15 -10.35
CA GLN A 157 -5.42 1.27 -11.30
C GLN A 157 -4.04 1.88 -11.62
N ASP A 158 -3.06 1.69 -10.75
CA ASP A 158 -1.75 2.39 -10.79
C ASP A 158 -0.63 1.52 -11.40
N PHE A 159 -0.96 0.37 -12.00
CA PHE A 159 0.05 -0.42 -12.68
C PHE A 159 0.66 0.36 -13.85
N ASP A 160 1.95 0.66 -13.73
CA ASP A 160 2.74 1.35 -14.73
C ASP A 160 3.77 0.42 -15.40
N VAL A 161 3.88 0.52 -16.71
CA VAL A 161 4.86 -0.19 -17.55
C VAL A 161 5.87 0.78 -18.18
N GLY A 162 5.95 1.99 -17.67
CA GLY A 162 6.87 3.04 -18.13
C GLY A 162 8.36 2.70 -17.90
N PRO A 163 9.26 3.52 -18.43
CA PRO A 163 10.71 3.23 -18.46
C PRO A 163 11.37 3.06 -17.10
N GLN A 164 10.78 3.61 -16.05
CA GLN A 164 11.28 3.56 -14.66
C GLN A 164 10.39 2.71 -13.74
N SER A 165 9.42 1.97 -14.30
CA SER A 165 8.52 1.15 -13.49
C SER A 165 9.20 -0.11 -12.95
N ASP A 166 8.73 -0.58 -11.81
CA ASP A 166 9.16 -1.86 -11.23
C ASP A 166 8.94 -3.03 -12.18
N LEU A 167 7.87 -2.98 -12.98
CA LEU A 167 7.54 -4.01 -13.96
C LEU A 167 8.62 -4.14 -15.04
N LEU A 168 9.12 -3.01 -15.57
CA LEU A 168 10.19 -3.04 -16.55
C LEU A 168 11.53 -3.47 -15.92
N MET A 169 11.80 -3.04 -14.68
CA MET A 169 12.97 -3.52 -13.95
C MET A 169 12.86 -5.02 -13.67
N TYR A 170 11.68 -5.50 -13.31
CA TYR A 170 11.41 -6.92 -13.07
C TYR A 170 11.60 -7.77 -14.33
N GLU A 171 11.14 -7.31 -15.49
CA GLU A 171 11.42 -7.91 -16.80
C GLU A 171 12.91 -8.10 -17.02
N ARG A 172 13.71 -7.04 -16.77
CA ARG A 172 15.17 -7.08 -16.96
C ARG A 172 15.88 -8.07 -16.01
N VAL A 173 15.37 -8.22 -14.80
CA VAL A 173 15.96 -9.10 -13.77
C VAL A 173 15.59 -10.56 -14.00
N VAL A 174 14.32 -10.83 -14.35
CA VAL A 174 13.81 -12.20 -14.49
C VAL A 174 14.00 -12.73 -15.92
N GLY A 175 13.87 -11.88 -16.94
CA GLY A 175 14.19 -12.20 -18.34
C GLY A 175 13.28 -13.23 -19.02
N ILE A 176 12.15 -13.63 -18.41
CA ILE A 176 11.28 -14.70 -18.92
C ILE A 176 10.15 -14.13 -19.80
N PHE A 177 9.50 -13.08 -19.33
CA PHE A 177 8.36 -12.47 -20.02
C PHE A 177 8.49 -10.95 -20.09
N PRO A 178 7.88 -10.29 -21.09
CA PRO A 178 7.75 -8.83 -21.16
C PRO A 178 6.99 -8.27 -19.96
N SER A 179 7.25 -7.01 -19.60
CA SER A 179 6.63 -6.29 -18.48
C SER A 179 5.10 -6.31 -18.53
N GLN A 180 4.50 -6.25 -19.72
CA GLN A 180 3.05 -6.33 -19.92
C GLN A 180 2.47 -7.67 -19.45
N ILE A 181 3.17 -8.77 -19.68
CA ILE A 181 2.71 -10.10 -19.22
C ILE A 181 2.80 -10.17 -17.69
N TRP A 182 3.88 -9.67 -17.11
CA TRP A 182 4.03 -9.56 -15.66
C TRP A 182 2.94 -8.69 -15.03
N MET A 183 2.59 -7.57 -15.67
CA MET A 183 1.48 -6.72 -15.26
C MET A 183 0.18 -7.52 -15.15
N TYR A 184 -0.19 -8.30 -16.18
CA TYR A 184 -1.41 -9.12 -16.16
C TYR A 184 -1.35 -10.23 -15.10
N ILE A 185 -0.20 -10.83 -14.87
CA ILE A 185 -0.01 -11.84 -13.81
C ILE A 185 -0.24 -11.21 -12.44
N TRP A 186 0.41 -10.07 -12.13
CA TRP A 186 0.28 -9.41 -10.84
C TRP A 186 -1.14 -8.84 -10.63
N LEU A 187 -1.73 -8.27 -11.67
CA LEU A 187 -3.12 -7.82 -11.66
C LEU A 187 -4.08 -8.99 -11.38
N GLY A 188 -3.87 -10.11 -12.04
CA GLY A 188 -4.65 -11.33 -11.81
C GLY A 188 -4.54 -11.83 -10.37
N LEU A 189 -3.34 -11.86 -9.81
CA LEU A 189 -3.12 -12.24 -8.41
C LEU A 189 -3.78 -11.26 -7.44
N ALA A 190 -3.65 -9.95 -7.65
CA ALA A 190 -4.30 -8.93 -6.84
C ALA A 190 -5.85 -9.06 -6.91
N ALA A 191 -6.40 -9.27 -8.10
CA ALA A 191 -7.82 -9.48 -8.31
C ALA A 191 -8.32 -10.77 -7.63
N LEU A 192 -7.58 -11.88 -7.74
CA LEU A 192 -7.93 -13.14 -7.07
C LEU A 192 -7.99 -12.99 -5.54
N LEU A 193 -7.00 -12.29 -4.94
CA LEU A 193 -6.99 -12.01 -3.51
C LEU A 193 -8.20 -11.16 -3.10
N PHE A 194 -8.53 -10.16 -3.92
CA PHE A 194 -9.69 -9.30 -3.68
C PHE A 194 -11.00 -10.09 -3.76
N PHE A 195 -11.22 -10.87 -4.83
CA PHE A 195 -12.42 -11.70 -4.99
C PHE A 195 -12.57 -12.72 -3.87
N TRP A 196 -11.47 -13.31 -3.42
CA TRP A 196 -11.51 -14.22 -2.27
C TRP A 196 -12.06 -13.54 -1.02
N ASN A 197 -11.58 -12.33 -0.72
CA ASN A 197 -12.06 -11.57 0.43
C ASN A 197 -13.53 -11.14 0.27
N VAL A 198 -13.94 -10.69 -0.92
CA VAL A 198 -15.32 -10.24 -1.20
C VAL A 198 -16.30 -11.41 -1.16
N LYS A 199 -15.97 -12.58 -1.75
CA LYS A 199 -16.80 -13.78 -1.68
C LYS A 199 -17.18 -14.17 -0.27
N ASP A 200 -16.28 -13.95 0.66
CA ASP A 200 -16.51 -14.30 2.05
C ASP A 200 -17.49 -13.34 2.76
N ILE A 201 -17.71 -12.12 2.23
CA ILE A 201 -18.70 -11.17 2.75
C ILE A 201 -20.11 -11.64 2.39
N PHE A 202 -20.31 -12.17 1.18
CA PHE A 202 -21.62 -12.60 0.68
C PHE A 202 -22.06 -14.00 1.14
N LYS A 203 -21.19 -14.72 1.89
CA LYS A 203 -21.53 -16.02 2.48
C LYS A 203 -22.14 -15.93 3.88
N ARG A 204 -22.35 -14.72 4.40
CA ARG A 204 -23.07 -14.43 5.63
C ARG A 204 -24.46 -13.91 5.32
#